data_f41cd7faaf95465f402e874b6c227013
#
_entry.id   f41cd7faaf95465f402e874b6c227013
#
_cell.length_a   1.000
_cell.length_b   1.000
_cell.length_c   1.000
_cell.angle_alpha   90.00
_cell.angle_beta   90.00
_cell.angle_gamma   90.00
#
_symmetry.space_group_name_H-M   'P 1'
#
loop_
_entity.id
_entity.type
_entity.pdbx_description
1 polymer ?
#
loop_
_entity_poly.entity_id
_entity_poly.type
_entity_poly.pdbx_seq_one_letter_code
_entity_poly.pdbx_strand_id
1 'polypeptide(L)'
;RIINIFKGTRMLVLISKFQYRTREFLRTNNFAYGVYFVAIIIILGSIGISLMEDISFSNALWWSFVTATTVGYGDVIPKTLGGRIIAVFLMIVGIGFVGLLTATIATFFLTNSKKQKNTYKNDIIDNIKIRLDDFDSITKEELKDMFNVLKILKDNEE
;
A
#
# COMPACT_ATOMS: atom_id res chain seq x y z
N ARG A 1 -19.34 32.63 -10.16
CA ARG A 1 -18.52 31.90 -11.18
C ARG A 1 -17.11 31.60 -10.70
N ILE A 2 -16.42 32.48 -10.00
CA ILE A 2 -15.04 32.31 -9.47
C ILE A 2 -14.95 31.16 -8.43
N ILE A 3 -15.95 30.98 -7.58
CA ILE A 3 -15.98 29.94 -6.53
C ILE A 3 -15.97 28.53 -7.11
N ASN A 4 -16.58 28.33 -8.30
CA ASN A 4 -16.60 27.01 -8.94
C ASN A 4 -15.24 26.63 -9.57
N ILE A 5 -14.43 27.60 -9.96
CA ILE A 5 -13.06 27.37 -10.46
C ILE A 5 -12.16 26.90 -9.31
N PHE A 6 -12.29 27.50 -8.11
CA PHE A 6 -11.55 27.08 -6.92
C PHE A 6 -11.92 25.67 -6.41
N LYS A 7 -13.17 25.23 -6.61
CA LYS A 7 -13.59 23.85 -6.31
C LYS A 7 -12.98 22.85 -7.29
N GLY A 8 -12.89 23.20 -8.57
CA GLY A 8 -12.27 22.37 -9.61
C GLY A 8 -10.76 22.16 -9.39
N THR A 9 -10.03 23.23 -9.07
CA THR A 9 -8.59 23.14 -8.80
C THR A 9 -8.26 22.34 -7.54
N ARG A 10 -9.06 22.48 -6.47
CA ARG A 10 -8.93 21.62 -5.27
C ARG A 10 -9.15 20.13 -5.61
N MET A 11 -10.14 19.83 -6.42
CA MET A 11 -10.45 18.46 -6.82
C MET A 11 -9.31 17.85 -7.67
N LEU A 12 -8.71 18.60 -8.59
CA LEU A 12 -7.56 18.16 -9.37
C LEU A 12 -6.33 17.89 -8.48
N VAL A 13 -6.06 18.76 -7.49
CA VAL A 13 -4.97 18.56 -6.54
C VAL A 13 -5.22 17.33 -5.65
N LEU A 14 -6.46 17.09 -5.24
CA LEU A 14 -6.81 15.88 -4.47
C LEU A 14 -6.63 14.61 -5.31
N ILE A 15 -7.07 14.63 -6.57
CA ILE A 15 -6.91 13.51 -7.50
C ILE A 15 -5.41 13.23 -7.76
N SER A 16 -4.61 14.26 -7.99
CA SER A 16 -3.16 14.08 -8.23
C SER A 16 -2.44 13.53 -6.99
N LYS A 17 -2.77 14.00 -5.79
CA LYS A 17 -2.24 13.46 -4.53
C LYS A 17 -2.68 12.01 -4.29
N PHE A 18 -3.93 11.69 -4.62
CA PHE A 18 -4.46 10.33 -4.52
C PHE A 18 -3.74 9.39 -5.50
N GLN A 19 -3.58 9.79 -6.77
CA GLN A 19 -2.85 9.02 -7.78
C GLN A 19 -1.39 8.77 -7.37
N TYR A 20 -0.72 9.78 -6.81
CA TYR A 20 0.66 9.64 -6.33
C TYR A 20 0.76 8.61 -5.20
N ARG A 21 -0.09 8.72 -4.18
CA ARG A 21 -0.12 7.77 -3.04
C ARG A 21 -0.49 6.35 -3.48
N THR A 22 -1.45 6.20 -4.39
CA THR A 22 -1.84 4.90 -4.92
C THR A 22 -0.69 4.26 -5.70
N ARG A 23 0.06 5.04 -6.48
CA ARG A 23 1.23 4.55 -7.23
C ARG A 23 2.37 4.11 -6.30
N GLU A 24 2.60 4.86 -5.23
CA GLU A 24 3.60 4.51 -4.21
C GLU A 24 3.20 3.23 -3.46
N PHE A 25 1.93 3.08 -3.10
CA PHE A 25 1.38 1.88 -2.49
C PHE A 25 1.51 0.65 -3.40
N LEU A 26 1.12 0.76 -4.67
CA LEU A 26 1.20 -0.34 -5.64
C LEU A 26 2.65 -0.78 -5.92
N ARG A 27 3.63 0.11 -5.75
CA ARG A 27 5.05 -0.21 -5.88
C ARG A 27 5.63 -0.86 -4.63
N THR A 28 4.98 -0.70 -3.48
CA THR A 28 5.43 -1.30 -2.23
C THR A 28 5.35 -2.82 -2.36
N ASN A 29 6.46 -3.50 -2.07
CA ASN A 29 6.53 -4.97 -2.04
C ASN A 29 6.13 -5.66 -3.37
N ASN A 30 6.25 -4.96 -4.52
CA ASN A 30 5.78 -5.45 -5.82
C ASN A 30 4.29 -5.84 -5.85
N PHE A 31 3.47 -5.21 -5.01
CA PHE A 31 2.05 -5.52 -4.82
C PHE A 31 1.25 -5.50 -6.13
N ALA A 32 1.61 -4.62 -7.07
CA ALA A 32 0.96 -4.58 -8.38
C ALA A 32 1.02 -5.92 -9.12
N TYR A 33 2.16 -6.63 -9.05
CA TYR A 33 2.28 -7.96 -9.67
C TYR A 33 1.38 -8.99 -8.99
N GLY A 34 1.23 -8.90 -7.65
CA GLY A 34 0.30 -9.74 -6.91
C GLY A 34 -1.16 -9.53 -7.35
N VAL A 35 -1.57 -8.28 -7.55
CA VAL A 35 -2.91 -7.93 -8.06
C VAL A 35 -3.12 -8.51 -9.46
N TYR A 36 -2.18 -8.32 -10.40
CA TYR A 36 -2.28 -8.89 -11.75
C TYR A 36 -2.32 -10.41 -11.72
N PHE A 37 -1.48 -11.05 -10.92
CA PHE A 37 -1.46 -12.50 -10.78
C PHE A 37 -2.81 -13.03 -10.30
N VAL A 38 -3.37 -12.47 -9.24
CA VAL A 38 -4.68 -12.91 -8.72
C VAL A 38 -5.81 -12.63 -9.69
N ALA A 39 -5.79 -11.50 -10.39
CA ALA A 39 -6.79 -11.20 -11.41
C ALA A 39 -6.78 -12.24 -12.54
N ILE A 40 -5.60 -12.67 -13.00
CA ILE A 40 -5.46 -13.74 -14.00
C ILE A 40 -6.01 -15.06 -13.44
N ILE A 41 -5.68 -15.42 -12.21
CA ILE A 41 -6.17 -16.66 -11.59
C ILE A 41 -7.69 -16.64 -11.40
N ILE A 42 -8.29 -15.52 -11.03
CA ILE A 42 -9.74 -15.37 -10.94
C ILE A 42 -10.39 -15.60 -12.32
N ILE A 43 -9.85 -15.01 -13.38
CA ILE A 43 -10.37 -15.19 -14.74
C ILE A 43 -10.26 -16.65 -15.18
N LEU A 44 -9.09 -17.27 -15.01
CA LEU A 44 -8.88 -18.68 -15.37
C LEU A 44 -9.75 -19.62 -14.53
N GLY A 45 -9.88 -19.37 -13.23
CA GLY A 45 -10.77 -20.10 -12.34
C GLY A 45 -12.24 -19.97 -12.77
N SER A 46 -12.66 -18.77 -13.18
CA SER A 46 -14.02 -18.52 -13.68
C SER A 46 -14.32 -19.31 -14.95
N ILE A 47 -13.38 -19.37 -15.89
CA ILE A 47 -13.52 -20.19 -17.11
C ILE A 47 -13.65 -21.67 -16.72
N GLY A 48 -12.76 -22.14 -15.83
CA GLY A 48 -12.79 -23.55 -15.39
C GLY A 48 -14.10 -23.93 -14.70
N ILE A 49 -14.59 -23.10 -13.77
CA ILE A 49 -15.86 -23.32 -13.07
C ILE A 49 -17.05 -23.24 -14.04
N SER A 50 -17.08 -22.26 -14.95
CA SER A 50 -18.14 -22.16 -15.95
C SER A 50 -18.28 -23.42 -16.79
N LEU A 51 -17.14 -24.03 -17.18
CA LEU A 51 -17.13 -25.28 -17.97
C LEU A 51 -17.45 -26.53 -17.13
N MET A 52 -17.04 -26.58 -15.85
CA MET A 52 -17.23 -27.79 -15.02
C MET A 52 -18.61 -27.84 -14.37
N GLU A 53 -19.21 -26.68 -14.08
CA GLU A 53 -20.50 -26.60 -13.38
C GLU A 53 -21.67 -26.19 -14.29
N ASP A 54 -21.40 -25.98 -15.61
CA ASP A 54 -22.39 -25.57 -16.61
C ASP A 54 -23.17 -24.30 -16.20
N ILE A 55 -22.44 -23.34 -15.66
CA ILE A 55 -23.00 -22.03 -15.27
C ILE A 55 -22.47 -20.91 -16.17
N SER A 56 -23.22 -19.81 -16.25
CA SER A 56 -22.80 -18.66 -17.05
C SER A 56 -21.46 -18.10 -16.54
N PHE A 57 -20.62 -17.61 -17.45
CA PHE A 57 -19.33 -17.01 -17.12
C PHE A 57 -19.47 -15.85 -16.11
N SER A 58 -20.54 -15.08 -16.18
CA SER A 58 -20.81 -14.00 -15.21
C SER A 58 -20.99 -14.51 -13.79
N ASN A 59 -21.75 -15.61 -13.61
CA ASN A 59 -21.93 -16.23 -12.31
C ASN A 59 -20.64 -16.90 -11.81
N ALA A 60 -19.88 -17.52 -12.71
CA ALA A 60 -18.58 -18.12 -12.40
C ALA A 60 -17.56 -17.06 -11.98
N LEU A 61 -17.53 -15.88 -12.64
CA LEU A 61 -16.66 -14.77 -12.31
C LEU A 61 -17.02 -14.17 -10.94
N TRP A 62 -18.30 -13.95 -10.70
CA TRP A 62 -18.78 -13.52 -9.40
C TRP A 62 -18.38 -14.49 -8.29
N TRP A 63 -18.66 -15.78 -8.49
CA TRP A 63 -18.29 -16.82 -7.54
C TRP A 63 -16.78 -16.88 -7.27
N SER A 64 -15.95 -16.82 -8.31
CA SER A 64 -14.50 -16.85 -8.19
C SER A 64 -13.98 -15.66 -7.41
N PHE A 65 -14.55 -14.45 -7.64
CA PHE A 65 -14.20 -13.25 -6.93
C PHE A 65 -14.55 -13.33 -5.43
N VAL A 66 -15.79 -13.72 -5.10
CA VAL A 66 -16.22 -13.80 -3.70
C VAL A 66 -15.53 -14.95 -2.94
N THR A 67 -15.10 -15.99 -3.66
CA THR A 67 -14.33 -17.10 -3.08
C THR A 67 -12.88 -16.67 -2.82
N ALA A 68 -12.21 -16.04 -3.79
CA ALA A 68 -10.85 -15.55 -3.64
C ALA A 68 -10.74 -14.47 -2.55
N THR A 69 -11.77 -13.65 -2.36
CA THR A 69 -11.84 -12.62 -1.30
C THR A 69 -12.30 -13.17 0.06
N THR A 70 -12.53 -14.48 0.16
CA THR A 70 -12.98 -15.17 1.38
C THR A 70 -14.37 -14.75 1.89
N VAL A 71 -15.18 -14.05 1.08
CA VAL A 71 -16.56 -13.66 1.44
C VAL A 71 -17.51 -14.85 1.39
N GLY A 72 -17.53 -15.58 0.27
CA GLY A 72 -18.27 -16.85 0.09
C GLY A 72 -19.75 -16.77 0.44
N TYR A 73 -20.55 -16.06 -0.33
CA TYR A 73 -22.01 -15.95 -0.08
C TYR A 73 -22.75 -17.30 -0.13
N GLY A 74 -22.19 -18.32 -0.81
CA GLY A 74 -22.81 -19.63 -0.91
C GLY A 74 -23.98 -19.73 -1.91
N ASP A 75 -24.16 -18.72 -2.73
CA ASP A 75 -25.15 -18.66 -3.82
C ASP A 75 -24.80 -19.61 -4.97
N VAL A 76 -23.53 -19.86 -5.21
CA VAL A 76 -22.99 -20.86 -6.13
C VAL A 76 -22.04 -21.77 -5.36
N ILE A 77 -22.20 -23.09 -5.50
CA ILE A 77 -21.34 -24.10 -4.84
C ILE A 77 -20.93 -25.14 -5.88
N PRO A 78 -19.63 -25.36 -6.11
CA PRO A 78 -19.14 -26.41 -7.00
C PRO A 78 -19.57 -27.79 -6.54
N LYS A 79 -20.22 -28.55 -7.44
CA LYS A 79 -20.74 -29.92 -7.19
C LYS A 79 -19.82 -30.99 -7.76
N THR A 80 -19.19 -30.68 -8.91
CA THR A 80 -18.30 -31.61 -9.60
C THR A 80 -16.95 -31.71 -8.90
N LEU A 81 -16.27 -32.84 -9.08
CA LEU A 81 -14.91 -33.03 -8.56
C LEU A 81 -13.94 -32.02 -9.17
N GLY A 82 -14.03 -31.74 -10.48
CA GLY A 82 -13.22 -30.74 -11.18
C GLY A 82 -13.43 -29.31 -10.62
N GLY A 83 -14.70 -28.93 -10.43
CA GLY A 83 -15.05 -27.63 -9.83
C GLY A 83 -14.50 -27.49 -8.41
N ARG A 84 -14.55 -28.55 -7.59
CA ARG A 84 -13.98 -28.55 -6.22
C ARG A 84 -12.46 -28.40 -6.21
N ILE A 85 -11.75 -29.04 -7.15
CA ILE A 85 -10.30 -28.89 -7.26
C ILE A 85 -9.93 -27.44 -7.61
N ILE A 86 -10.64 -26.85 -8.59
CA ILE A 86 -10.46 -25.43 -8.95
C ILE A 86 -10.77 -24.53 -7.75
N ALA A 87 -11.82 -24.82 -6.99
CA ALA A 87 -12.20 -24.10 -5.79
C ALA A 87 -11.08 -24.08 -4.75
N VAL A 88 -10.50 -25.25 -4.42
CA VAL A 88 -9.41 -25.36 -3.45
C VAL A 88 -8.20 -24.53 -3.89
N PHE A 89 -7.82 -24.61 -5.17
CA PHE A 89 -6.72 -23.83 -5.70
C PHE A 89 -6.98 -22.32 -5.60
N LEU A 90 -8.18 -21.88 -5.98
CA LEU A 90 -8.59 -20.48 -5.90
C LEU A 90 -8.60 -19.95 -4.46
N MET A 91 -9.05 -20.77 -3.50
CA MET A 91 -9.03 -20.44 -2.06
C MET A 91 -7.60 -20.24 -1.54
N ILE A 92 -6.66 -21.13 -1.89
CA ILE A 92 -5.26 -21.01 -1.47
C ILE A 92 -4.65 -19.73 -2.02
N VAL A 93 -4.85 -19.42 -3.30
CA VAL A 93 -4.36 -18.20 -3.93
C VAL A 93 -5.00 -16.96 -3.31
N GLY A 94 -6.31 -17.01 -3.04
CA GLY A 94 -7.05 -15.92 -2.41
C GLY A 94 -6.54 -15.60 -0.99
N ILE A 95 -6.35 -16.61 -0.15
CA ILE A 95 -5.78 -16.45 1.20
C ILE A 95 -4.37 -15.83 1.12
N GLY A 96 -3.53 -16.32 0.20
CA GLY A 96 -2.19 -15.76 -0.04
C GLY A 96 -2.23 -14.29 -0.44
N PHE A 97 -3.19 -13.91 -1.28
CA PHE A 97 -3.37 -12.51 -1.69
C PHE A 97 -3.82 -11.59 -0.54
N VAL A 98 -4.75 -12.05 0.31
CA VAL A 98 -5.16 -11.28 1.51
C VAL A 98 -3.97 -11.08 2.44
N GLY A 99 -3.11 -12.10 2.62
CA GLY A 99 -1.86 -12.00 3.37
C GLY A 99 -0.89 -10.97 2.77
N LEU A 100 -0.70 -11.01 1.44
CA LEU A 100 0.13 -10.04 0.71
C LEU A 100 -0.41 -8.61 0.86
N LEU A 101 -1.72 -8.41 0.76
CA LEU A 101 -2.37 -7.11 0.95
C LEU A 101 -2.09 -6.56 2.36
N THR A 102 -2.29 -7.38 3.39
CA THR A 102 -2.05 -6.99 4.79
C THR A 102 -0.58 -6.63 5.02
N ALA A 103 0.36 -7.45 4.52
CA ALA A 103 1.79 -7.19 4.61
C ALA A 103 2.18 -5.89 3.89
N THR A 104 1.59 -5.62 2.72
CA THR A 104 1.85 -4.41 1.95
C THR A 104 1.36 -3.16 2.67
N ILE A 105 0.16 -3.21 3.27
CA ILE A 105 -0.38 -2.13 4.10
C ILE A 105 0.56 -1.84 5.27
N ALA A 106 0.96 -2.86 6.03
CA ALA A 106 1.86 -2.71 7.16
C ALA A 106 3.21 -2.09 6.74
N THR A 107 3.82 -2.61 5.66
CA THR A 107 5.10 -2.10 5.13
C THR A 107 4.98 -0.65 4.67
N PHE A 108 3.90 -0.29 3.99
CA PHE A 108 3.66 1.08 3.52
C PHE A 108 3.62 2.09 4.68
N PHE A 109 2.90 1.77 5.75
CA PHE A 109 2.83 2.65 6.92
C PHE A 109 4.16 2.73 7.66
N LEU A 110 4.85 1.61 7.86
CA LEU A 110 6.16 1.58 8.52
C LEU A 110 7.22 2.36 7.75
N THR A 111 7.25 2.22 6.41
CA THR A 111 8.21 2.92 5.56
C THR A 111 7.97 4.42 5.56
N ASN A 112 6.70 4.85 5.50
CA ASN A 112 6.36 6.27 5.56
C ASN A 112 6.73 6.90 6.92
N SER A 113 6.51 6.19 8.02
CA SER A 113 6.90 6.65 9.36
C SER A 113 8.41 6.82 9.48
N LYS A 114 9.20 5.84 8.99
CA LYS A 114 10.68 5.93 8.98
C LYS A 114 11.18 7.07 8.09
N LYS A 115 10.57 7.27 6.91
CA LYS A 115 10.95 8.34 5.98
C LYS A 115 10.71 9.71 6.62
N GLN A 116 9.59 9.91 7.29
CA GLN A 116 9.28 11.16 7.99
C GLN A 116 10.28 11.42 9.15
N LYS A 117 10.60 10.40 9.95
CA LYS A 117 11.60 10.52 11.04
C LYS A 117 12.98 10.88 10.50
N ASN A 118 13.42 10.25 9.39
CA ASN A 118 14.70 10.54 8.77
C ASN A 118 14.74 11.95 8.12
N THR A 119 13.65 12.40 7.50
CA THR A 119 13.57 13.75 6.94
C THR A 119 13.71 14.79 8.05
N TYR A 120 12.94 14.66 9.14
CA TYR A 120 13.03 15.55 10.29
C TYR A 120 14.44 15.60 10.90
N LYS A 121 15.10 14.45 11.04
CA LYS A 121 16.48 14.36 11.51
C LYS A 121 17.45 15.10 10.58
N ASN A 122 17.33 14.86 9.26
CA ASN A 122 18.20 15.51 8.28
C ASN A 122 17.99 17.02 8.27
N ASP A 123 16.75 17.48 8.36
CA ASP A 123 16.45 18.93 8.44
C ASP A 123 17.10 19.59 9.65
N ILE A 124 17.10 18.92 10.82
CA ILE A 124 17.79 19.42 12.01
C ILE A 124 19.30 19.46 11.81
N ILE A 125 19.88 18.39 11.26
CA ILE A 125 21.32 18.31 10.99
C ILE A 125 21.75 19.40 9.99
N ASP A 126 20.98 19.62 8.93
CA ASP A 126 21.27 20.62 7.92
C ASP A 126 21.14 22.05 8.48
N ASN A 127 20.15 22.30 9.34
CA ASN A 127 20.05 23.59 10.06
C ASN A 127 21.26 23.83 10.98
N ILE A 128 21.73 22.80 11.69
CA ILE A 128 22.93 22.91 12.54
C ILE A 128 24.17 23.17 11.68
N LYS A 129 24.33 22.52 10.53
CA LYS A 129 25.44 22.78 9.60
C LYS A 129 25.46 24.22 9.10
N ILE A 130 24.29 24.73 8.63
CA ILE A 130 24.16 26.12 8.17
C ILE A 130 24.57 27.11 9.27
N ARG A 131 24.21 26.84 10.52
CA ARG A 131 24.59 27.66 11.65
C ARG A 131 26.09 27.57 11.93
N LEU A 132 26.71 26.40 11.82
CA LEU A 132 28.14 26.18 12.01
C LEU A 132 28.99 26.82 10.90
N ASP A 133 28.45 27.04 9.70
CA ASP A 133 29.16 27.76 8.63
C ASP A 133 29.52 29.22 9.00
N ASP A 134 28.71 29.85 9.89
CA ASP A 134 29.02 31.17 10.45
C ASP A 134 29.46 31.05 11.94
N PHE A 135 30.53 30.28 12.16
CA PHE A 135 31.01 29.87 13.48
C PHE A 135 31.36 31.10 14.37
N ASP A 136 31.88 32.16 13.78
CA ASP A 136 32.31 33.39 14.51
C ASP A 136 31.13 34.12 15.16
N SER A 137 29.90 33.92 14.66
CA SER A 137 28.68 34.54 15.20
C SER A 137 28.00 33.71 16.28
N ILE A 138 28.44 32.47 16.53
CA ILE A 138 27.81 31.52 17.46
C ILE A 138 28.23 31.79 18.91
N THR A 139 27.23 31.89 19.79
CA THR A 139 27.48 32.00 21.23
C THR A 139 27.79 30.62 21.85
N LYS A 140 28.50 30.60 23.01
CA LYS A 140 28.79 29.38 23.74
C LYS A 140 27.51 28.64 24.17
N GLU A 141 26.41 29.34 24.44
CA GLU A 141 25.12 28.77 24.83
C GLU A 141 24.47 28.07 23.61
N GLU A 142 24.45 28.74 22.44
CA GLU A 142 23.93 28.12 21.20
C GLU A 142 24.69 26.86 20.83
N LEU A 143 26.02 26.85 20.97
CA LEU A 143 26.85 25.68 20.69
C LEU A 143 26.49 24.50 21.62
N LYS A 144 26.22 24.80 22.89
CA LYS A 144 25.81 23.79 23.88
C LYS A 144 24.42 23.23 23.54
N ASP A 145 23.51 24.07 23.10
CA ASP A 145 22.16 23.62 22.71
C ASP A 145 22.19 22.74 21.44
N MET A 146 22.99 23.12 20.43
CA MET A 146 23.22 22.28 19.25
C MET A 146 23.79 20.91 19.63
N PHE A 147 24.77 20.88 20.55
CA PHE A 147 25.35 19.63 21.05
C PHE A 147 24.30 18.76 21.76
N ASN A 148 23.45 19.34 22.59
CA ASN A 148 22.39 18.62 23.28
C ASN A 148 21.38 18.03 22.30
N VAL A 149 20.97 18.79 21.27
CA VAL A 149 20.07 18.32 20.21
C VAL A 149 20.68 17.15 19.44
N LEU A 150 21.95 17.24 19.04
CA LEU A 150 22.65 16.15 18.36
C LEU A 150 22.78 14.89 19.22
N LYS A 151 23.01 15.06 20.55
CA LYS A 151 23.05 13.96 21.50
C LYS A 151 21.70 13.25 21.58
N ILE A 152 20.61 13.99 21.75
CA ILE A 152 19.24 13.43 21.80
C ILE A 152 18.91 12.69 20.49
N LEU A 153 19.32 13.22 19.33
CA LEU A 153 19.10 12.56 18.03
C LEU A 153 19.85 11.23 17.95
N LYS A 154 21.04 11.14 18.55
CA LYS A 154 21.85 9.93 18.56
C LYS A 154 21.31 8.89 19.54
N ASP A 155 20.92 9.30 20.75
CA ASP A 155 20.39 8.41 21.78
C ASP A 155 19.03 7.78 21.38
N ASN A 156 18.28 8.41 20.46
CA ASN A 156 17.02 7.87 19.92
C ASN A 156 17.21 6.87 18.76
N GLU A 157 18.46 6.49 18.43
CA GLU A 157 18.80 5.49 17.40
C GLU A 157 19.10 4.09 17.97
N GLU A 158 19.36 4.01 19.28
CA GLU A 158 19.52 2.73 20.02
C GLU A 158 18.15 2.20 20.48
#